data_6194a0a155d8250e580c87ffacdef3be
#
_entry.id   6194a0a155d8250e580c87ffacdef3be
#
_cell.length_a   1.000
_cell.length_b   1.000
_cell.length_c   1.000
_cell.angle_alpha   90.00
_cell.angle_beta   90.00
_cell.angle_gamma   90.00
#
_symmetry.space_group_name_H-M   'P 1'
#
loop_
_entity.id
_entity.type
_entity.pdbx_description
1 polymer ?
#
loop_
_entity_poly.entity_id
_entity_poly.type
_entity_poly.pdbx_seq_one_letter_code
_entity_poly.pdbx_strand_id
1 'polypeptide(L)'
;RRTTLKNAKRRAGDFRAGVYMQTLLREPGAGVMHAMIYFGFLILLGVTTVLEVNHQLPTDLKFLHGNVYRAYAFIGDSAGLIFTIGIVWAIIRRYGPFNWRPYRIRIKSKPEHAVILGTFLAISITGYGAEMFRIALEGMPEYERWSFIGYPLATLVENNASLAGWHQFWWIAHVISFIAFLVILPTTMLRHMFTSPLNMYLKDRDRPKGAMKPMPNLVEGDTELETFGASVIEDFTWKQLLDTDACTMCGRRTSVCPAH
;
A
#
# COMPACT_ATOMS: atom_id res chain seq x y z
N ARG A 1 15.90 -24.50 7.88
CA ARG A 1 15.59 -24.16 9.29
C ARG A 1 14.36 -24.91 9.74
N ARG A 2 14.45 -25.69 10.83
CA ARG A 2 13.29 -26.39 11.39
C ARG A 2 12.38 -25.35 12.07
N THR A 3 11.14 -25.22 11.59
CA THR A 3 10.14 -24.36 12.20
C THR A 3 9.51 -25.10 13.38
N THR A 4 9.86 -24.73 14.60
CA THR A 4 9.20 -25.25 15.82
C THR A 4 7.89 -24.47 16.06
N LEU A 5 6.94 -25.06 16.80
CA LEU A 5 5.68 -24.38 17.20
C LEU A 5 5.95 -23.05 17.91
N LYS A 6 6.98 -22.97 18.74
CA LYS A 6 7.41 -21.72 19.40
C LYS A 6 7.82 -20.66 18.39
N ASN A 7 8.57 -21.03 17.34
CA ASN A 7 8.96 -20.12 16.28
C ASN A 7 7.76 -19.72 15.40
N ALA A 8 6.80 -20.61 15.14
CA ALA A 8 5.59 -20.29 14.41
C ALA A 8 4.77 -19.20 15.11
N LYS A 9 4.56 -19.30 16.43
CA LYS A 9 3.86 -18.28 17.22
C LYS A 9 4.59 -16.92 17.19
N ARG A 10 5.92 -16.92 17.33
CA ARG A 10 6.72 -15.69 17.23
C ARG A 10 6.66 -15.09 15.84
N ARG A 11 6.69 -15.89 14.76
CA ARG A 11 6.55 -15.45 13.38
C ARG A 11 5.21 -14.79 13.14
N ALA A 12 4.12 -15.43 13.60
CA ALA A 12 2.77 -14.86 13.50
C ALA A 12 2.65 -13.52 14.26
N GLY A 13 3.29 -13.42 15.44
CA GLY A 13 3.36 -12.18 16.22
C GLY A 13 4.07 -11.05 15.47
N ASP A 14 5.23 -11.32 14.88
CA ASP A 14 5.98 -10.33 14.11
C ASP A 14 5.25 -9.93 12.80
N PHE A 15 4.62 -10.89 12.13
CA PHE A 15 3.79 -10.63 10.97
C PHE A 15 2.62 -9.72 11.32
N ARG A 16 1.90 -10.02 12.41
CA ARG A 16 0.82 -9.18 12.93
C ARG A 16 1.30 -7.77 13.25
N ALA A 17 2.44 -7.65 13.94
CA ALA A 17 3.03 -6.34 14.26
C ALA A 17 3.39 -5.55 12.98
N GLY A 18 3.80 -6.24 11.92
CA GLY A 18 4.05 -5.66 10.61
C GLY A 18 2.78 -5.17 9.93
N VAL A 19 1.74 -6.01 9.88
CA VAL A 19 0.43 -5.67 9.27
C VAL A 19 -0.20 -4.46 9.97
N TYR A 20 -0.13 -4.39 11.30
CA TYR A 20 -0.60 -3.22 12.07
C TYR A 20 0.41 -2.07 12.13
N MET A 21 1.50 -2.13 11.38
CA MET A 21 2.49 -1.06 11.23
C MET A 21 3.04 -0.50 12.55
N GLN A 22 3.11 -1.32 13.61
CA GLN A 22 3.52 -0.89 14.96
C GLN A 22 4.86 -0.17 14.99
N THR A 23 5.79 -0.58 14.11
CA THR A 23 7.10 0.06 14.01
C THR A 23 7.04 1.39 13.25
N LEU A 24 6.18 1.50 12.25
CA LEU A 24 6.02 2.72 11.46
C LEU A 24 5.29 3.81 12.25
N LEU A 25 4.32 3.43 13.08
CA LEU A 25 3.56 4.33 13.95
C LEU A 25 4.39 5.01 15.04
N ARG A 26 5.63 4.56 15.28
CA ARG A 26 6.59 5.28 16.14
C ARG A 26 6.97 6.65 15.59
N GLU A 27 6.75 6.88 14.31
CA GLU A 27 6.86 8.17 13.65
C GLU A 27 5.44 8.60 13.20
N PRO A 28 4.69 9.33 14.05
CA PRO A 28 3.25 9.51 13.87
C PRO A 28 2.85 10.06 12.51
N GLY A 29 3.55 11.10 12.04
CA GLY A 29 3.23 11.72 10.75
C GLY A 29 3.39 10.78 9.55
N ALA A 30 4.46 9.98 9.52
CA ALA A 30 4.65 9.00 8.44
C ALA A 30 3.75 7.78 8.64
N GLY A 31 3.59 7.35 9.89
CA GLY A 31 2.81 6.17 10.24
C GLY A 31 1.33 6.32 9.95
N VAL A 32 0.72 7.41 10.39
CA VAL A 32 -0.70 7.70 10.15
C VAL A 32 -0.96 7.89 8.65
N MET A 33 -0.16 8.71 7.98
CA MET A 33 -0.27 8.90 6.53
C MET A 33 -0.22 7.56 5.77
N HIS A 34 0.75 6.71 6.09
CA HIS A 34 0.88 5.40 5.44
C HIS A 34 -0.28 4.46 5.83
N ALA A 35 -0.76 4.51 7.07
CA ALA A 35 -1.90 3.73 7.53
C ALA A 35 -3.18 4.10 6.76
N MET A 36 -3.40 5.39 6.51
CA MET A 36 -4.53 5.87 5.71
C MET A 36 -4.48 5.31 4.28
N ILE A 37 -3.31 5.33 3.64
CA ILE A 37 -3.13 4.75 2.30
C ILE A 37 -3.34 3.24 2.34
N TYR A 38 -2.69 2.54 3.26
CA TYR A 38 -2.69 1.09 3.33
C TYR A 38 -4.07 0.50 3.65
N PHE A 39 -4.70 0.95 4.74
CA PHE A 39 -6.03 0.44 5.12
C PHE A 39 -7.11 0.95 4.18
N GLY A 40 -7.03 2.21 3.74
CA GLY A 40 -7.94 2.74 2.73
C GLY A 40 -7.91 1.91 1.45
N PHE A 41 -6.72 1.61 0.93
CA PHE A 41 -6.54 0.76 -0.24
C PHE A 41 -7.08 -0.66 -0.04
N LEU A 42 -6.77 -1.31 1.08
CA LEU A 42 -7.24 -2.68 1.35
C LEU A 42 -8.76 -2.75 1.48
N ILE A 43 -9.38 -1.76 2.13
CA ILE A 43 -10.84 -1.69 2.25
C ILE A 43 -11.46 -1.45 0.87
N LEU A 44 -10.93 -0.52 0.07
CA LEU A 44 -11.41 -0.27 -1.29
C LEU A 44 -11.29 -1.51 -2.17
N LEU A 45 -10.18 -2.23 -2.11
CA LEU A 45 -10.01 -3.49 -2.82
C LEU A 45 -11.07 -4.52 -2.38
N GLY A 46 -11.35 -4.62 -1.09
CA GLY A 46 -12.41 -5.46 -0.55
C GLY A 46 -13.81 -5.04 -1.04
N VAL A 47 -14.10 -3.74 -1.00
CA VAL A 47 -15.37 -3.15 -1.49
C VAL A 47 -15.55 -3.45 -2.98
N THR A 48 -14.55 -3.21 -3.81
CA THR A 48 -14.61 -3.52 -5.25
C THR A 48 -14.79 -5.02 -5.51
N THR A 49 -14.08 -5.87 -4.76
CA THR A 49 -14.22 -7.33 -4.87
C THR A 49 -15.65 -7.79 -4.50
N VAL A 50 -16.20 -7.24 -3.41
CA VAL A 50 -17.58 -7.55 -2.99
C VAL A 50 -18.59 -7.11 -4.04
N LEU A 51 -18.39 -5.93 -4.65
CA LEU A 51 -19.24 -5.45 -5.74
C LEU A 51 -19.20 -6.39 -6.94
N GLU A 52 -18.00 -6.78 -7.36
CA GLU A 52 -17.82 -7.66 -8.50
C GLU A 52 -18.42 -9.04 -8.24
N VAL A 53 -18.21 -9.61 -7.06
CA VAL A 53 -18.85 -10.88 -6.66
C VAL A 53 -20.36 -10.75 -6.72
N ASN A 54 -20.95 -9.70 -6.14
CA ASN A 54 -22.39 -9.47 -6.18
C ASN A 54 -22.91 -9.28 -7.62
N HIS A 55 -22.10 -8.66 -8.50
CA HIS A 55 -22.48 -8.48 -9.91
C HIS A 55 -22.57 -9.81 -10.67
N GLN A 56 -21.63 -10.73 -10.41
CA GLN A 56 -21.56 -12.03 -11.07
C GLN A 56 -22.59 -13.05 -10.53
N LEU A 57 -23.20 -12.78 -9.37
CA LEU A 57 -24.19 -13.67 -8.80
C LEU A 57 -25.53 -13.62 -9.55
N PRO A 58 -26.25 -14.76 -9.66
CA PRO A 58 -27.65 -14.78 -10.08
C PRO A 58 -28.50 -13.80 -9.24
N THR A 59 -29.58 -13.30 -9.83
CA THR A 59 -30.40 -12.23 -9.24
C THR A 59 -30.95 -12.59 -7.85
N ASP A 60 -31.29 -13.85 -7.64
CA ASP A 60 -31.83 -14.40 -6.38
C ASP A 60 -30.77 -14.53 -5.28
N LEU A 61 -29.49 -14.56 -5.64
CA LEU A 61 -28.36 -14.65 -4.71
C LEU A 61 -27.66 -13.30 -4.45
N LYS A 62 -28.07 -12.23 -5.13
CA LYS A 62 -27.52 -10.90 -4.91
C LYS A 62 -27.86 -10.42 -3.50
N PHE A 63 -26.83 -9.95 -2.78
CA PHE A 63 -26.95 -9.56 -1.36
C PHE A 63 -26.75 -8.06 -1.12
N LEU A 64 -26.21 -7.32 -2.10
CA LEU A 64 -26.02 -5.87 -1.96
C LEU A 64 -27.33 -5.12 -2.19
N HIS A 65 -28.24 -5.17 -1.21
CA HIS A 65 -29.49 -4.42 -1.20
C HIS A 65 -29.86 -3.94 0.21
N GLY A 66 -30.78 -3.00 0.30
CA GLY A 66 -31.28 -2.48 1.57
C GLY A 66 -30.17 -1.92 2.48
N ASN A 67 -30.16 -2.32 3.75
CA ASN A 67 -29.18 -1.84 4.74
C ASN A 67 -27.76 -2.38 4.48
N VAL A 68 -27.63 -3.53 3.85
CA VAL A 68 -26.30 -4.08 3.47
C VAL A 68 -25.64 -3.16 2.44
N TYR A 69 -26.39 -2.73 1.43
CA TYR A 69 -25.90 -1.77 0.44
C TYR A 69 -25.53 -0.43 1.07
N ARG A 70 -26.37 0.10 1.97
CA ARG A 70 -26.10 1.36 2.68
C ARG A 70 -24.78 1.30 3.46
N ALA A 71 -24.57 0.22 4.23
CA ALA A 71 -23.32 0.02 4.95
C ALA A 71 -22.11 -0.10 4.00
N TYR A 72 -22.28 -0.83 2.90
CA TYR A 72 -21.30 -0.99 1.85
C TYR A 72 -20.90 0.37 1.24
N ALA A 73 -21.87 1.20 0.84
CA ALA A 73 -21.66 2.52 0.28
C ALA A 73 -20.92 3.45 1.25
N PHE A 74 -21.35 3.49 2.52
CA PHE A 74 -20.69 4.28 3.55
C PHE A 74 -19.25 3.86 3.82
N ILE A 75 -18.97 2.55 3.87
CA ILE A 75 -17.62 2.01 4.07
C ILE A 75 -16.73 2.35 2.86
N GLY A 76 -17.27 2.19 1.63
CA GLY A 76 -16.55 2.51 0.40
C GLY A 76 -16.14 3.98 0.34
N ASP A 77 -17.08 4.88 0.54
CA ASP A 77 -16.84 6.33 0.54
C ASP A 77 -15.88 6.76 1.65
N SER A 78 -16.05 6.21 2.86
CA SER A 78 -15.14 6.50 3.97
C SER A 78 -13.70 6.06 3.66
N ALA A 79 -13.54 4.86 3.09
CA ALA A 79 -12.24 4.33 2.72
C ALA A 79 -11.61 5.14 1.57
N GLY A 80 -12.41 5.54 0.58
CA GLY A 80 -11.99 6.40 -0.53
C GLY A 80 -11.48 7.75 -0.03
N LEU A 81 -12.21 8.39 0.87
CA LEU A 81 -11.83 9.67 1.46
C LEU A 81 -10.50 9.55 2.24
N ILE A 82 -10.41 8.55 3.13
CA ILE A 82 -9.21 8.29 3.92
C ILE A 82 -8.01 8.02 3.01
N PHE A 83 -8.18 7.18 1.99
CA PHE A 83 -7.16 6.88 1.00
C PHE A 83 -6.69 8.13 0.26
N THR A 84 -7.62 8.94 -0.24
CA THR A 84 -7.33 10.18 -0.96
C THR A 84 -6.56 11.18 -0.10
N ILE A 85 -7.01 11.41 1.14
CA ILE A 85 -6.32 12.29 2.09
C ILE A 85 -4.89 11.77 2.34
N GLY A 86 -4.73 10.45 2.54
CA GLY A 86 -3.42 9.83 2.73
C GLY A 86 -2.47 10.07 1.55
N ILE A 87 -2.96 9.93 0.31
CA ILE A 87 -2.17 10.17 -0.91
C ILE A 87 -1.80 11.64 -1.04
N VAL A 88 -2.75 12.55 -0.89
CA VAL A 88 -2.50 13.99 -0.95
C VAL A 88 -1.48 14.39 0.11
N TRP A 89 -1.62 13.89 1.32
CA TRP A 89 -0.63 14.11 2.38
C TRP A 89 0.76 13.58 2.01
N ALA A 90 0.84 12.37 1.40
CA ALA A 90 2.12 11.82 0.94
C ALA A 90 2.76 12.68 -0.17
N ILE A 91 1.95 13.20 -1.10
CA ILE A 91 2.41 14.11 -2.16
C ILE A 91 2.95 15.41 -1.55
N ILE A 92 2.19 16.03 -0.66
CA ILE A 92 2.59 17.27 0.02
C ILE A 92 3.87 17.04 0.84
N ARG A 93 3.94 15.94 1.59
CA ARG A 93 5.11 15.59 2.39
C ARG A 93 6.36 15.35 1.54
N ARG A 94 6.21 14.80 0.34
CA ARG A 94 7.34 14.47 -0.54
C ARG A 94 7.75 15.61 -1.44
N TYR A 95 6.81 16.33 -2.02
CA TYR A 95 7.05 17.36 -3.04
C TYR A 95 6.73 18.78 -2.58
N GLY A 96 6.08 18.91 -1.43
CA GLY A 96 5.76 20.20 -0.83
C GLY A 96 6.98 21.01 -0.38
N PRO A 97 6.78 22.25 0.08
CA PRO A 97 7.82 23.13 0.54
C PRO A 97 8.72 22.48 1.60
N PHE A 98 10.00 22.82 1.59
CA PHE A 98 11.02 22.19 2.46
C PHE A 98 10.69 22.29 3.96
N ASN A 99 10.06 23.36 4.40
CA ASN A 99 9.62 23.61 5.77
C ASN A 99 8.51 22.66 6.27
N TRP A 100 7.83 21.96 5.37
CA TRP A 100 6.80 20.96 5.69
C TRP A 100 7.37 19.55 5.88
N ARG A 101 8.66 19.35 5.65
CA ARG A 101 9.34 18.07 5.83
C ARG A 101 9.99 18.01 7.20
N PRO A 102 9.88 16.88 7.93
CA PRO A 102 10.70 16.67 9.12
C PRO A 102 12.17 16.79 8.73
N TYR A 103 12.87 17.77 9.27
CA TYR A 103 14.24 18.08 8.83
C TYR A 103 15.25 16.95 9.12
N ARG A 104 14.91 16.02 10.02
CA ARG A 104 15.75 14.87 10.40
C ARG A 104 15.82 13.77 9.35
N ILE A 105 14.87 13.72 8.39
CA ILE A 105 14.81 12.63 7.40
C ILE A 105 14.81 13.26 6.01
N ARG A 106 15.96 13.21 5.34
CA ARG A 106 16.07 13.57 3.93
C ARG A 106 15.51 12.44 3.07
N ILE A 107 14.25 12.53 2.70
CA ILE A 107 13.62 11.59 1.78
C ILE A 107 14.11 11.92 0.37
N LYS A 108 14.91 11.02 -0.22
CA LYS A 108 15.27 11.12 -1.64
C LYS A 108 14.05 10.78 -2.49
N SER A 109 13.65 11.70 -3.35
CA SER A 109 12.58 11.47 -4.32
C SER A 109 13.18 10.92 -5.61
N LYS A 110 12.64 9.80 -6.10
CA LYS A 110 12.92 9.22 -7.41
C LYS A 110 11.70 9.39 -8.31
N PRO A 111 11.82 9.40 -9.64
CA PRO A 111 10.66 9.44 -10.55
C PRO A 111 9.61 8.35 -10.25
N GLU A 112 10.07 7.18 -9.84
CA GLU A 112 9.25 6.05 -9.41
C GLU A 112 8.19 6.44 -8.37
N HIS A 113 8.54 7.31 -7.40
CA HIS A 113 7.59 7.76 -6.37
C HIS A 113 6.47 8.64 -6.97
N ALA A 114 6.79 9.44 -7.98
CA ALA A 114 5.78 10.24 -8.68
C ALA A 114 4.82 9.34 -9.46
N VAL A 115 5.34 8.31 -10.12
CA VAL A 115 4.52 7.32 -10.83
C VAL A 115 3.58 6.61 -9.86
N ILE A 116 4.07 6.11 -8.74
CA ILE A 116 3.27 5.41 -7.72
C ILE A 116 2.16 6.32 -7.17
N LEU A 117 2.53 7.52 -6.70
CA LEU A 117 1.56 8.45 -6.10
C LEU A 117 0.57 8.98 -7.14
N GLY A 118 1.04 9.22 -8.37
CA GLY A 118 0.20 9.62 -9.49
C GLY A 118 -0.81 8.53 -9.87
N THR A 119 -0.40 7.27 -9.92
CA THR A 119 -1.30 6.15 -10.19
C THR A 119 -2.36 6.01 -9.10
N PHE A 120 -1.98 6.09 -7.82
CA PHE A 120 -2.94 6.03 -6.72
C PHE A 120 -3.91 7.22 -6.73
N LEU A 121 -3.42 8.43 -7.04
CA LEU A 121 -4.27 9.60 -7.18
C LEU A 121 -5.23 9.44 -8.37
N ALA A 122 -4.77 8.90 -9.49
CA ALA A 122 -5.61 8.60 -10.64
C ALA A 122 -6.72 7.60 -10.30
N ILE A 123 -6.39 6.50 -9.59
CA ILE A 123 -7.38 5.52 -9.10
C ILE A 123 -8.43 6.22 -8.23
N SER A 124 -8.02 7.09 -7.32
CA SER A 124 -8.94 7.82 -6.44
C SER A 124 -9.87 8.75 -7.23
N ILE A 125 -9.31 9.61 -8.09
CA ILE A 125 -10.09 10.57 -8.87
C ILE A 125 -11.05 9.86 -9.83
N THR A 126 -10.56 8.84 -10.54
CA THR A 126 -11.39 8.10 -11.50
C THR A 126 -12.45 7.25 -10.81
N GLY A 127 -12.18 6.74 -9.61
CA GLY A 127 -13.16 6.03 -8.80
C GLY A 127 -14.33 6.91 -8.40
N TYR A 128 -14.05 8.08 -7.81
CA TYR A 128 -15.10 9.06 -7.50
C TYR A 128 -15.81 9.61 -8.75
N GLY A 129 -15.07 9.78 -9.85
CA GLY A 129 -15.68 10.15 -11.13
C GLY A 129 -16.68 9.08 -11.60
N ALA A 130 -16.31 7.83 -11.59
CA ALA A 130 -17.21 6.72 -11.98
C ALA A 130 -18.44 6.63 -11.05
N GLU A 131 -18.25 6.77 -9.74
CA GLU A 131 -19.34 6.76 -8.76
C GLU A 131 -20.28 7.93 -8.94
N MET A 132 -19.76 9.15 -9.05
CA MET A 132 -20.52 10.38 -9.26
C MET A 132 -21.46 10.27 -10.47
N PHE A 133 -20.92 9.86 -11.62
CA PHE A 133 -21.68 9.73 -12.84
C PHE A 133 -22.65 8.54 -12.81
N ARG A 134 -22.33 7.46 -12.10
CA ARG A 134 -23.25 6.33 -11.88
C ARG A 134 -24.47 6.78 -11.07
N ILE A 135 -24.25 7.44 -9.92
CA ILE A 135 -25.34 7.92 -9.07
C ILE A 135 -26.26 8.91 -9.83
N ALA A 136 -25.66 9.82 -10.61
CA ALA A 136 -26.43 10.75 -11.44
C ALA A 136 -27.22 10.01 -12.52
N LEU A 137 -26.65 9.02 -13.20
CA LEU A 137 -27.28 8.21 -14.23
C LEU A 137 -28.46 7.38 -13.70
N GLU A 138 -28.36 6.90 -12.45
CA GLU A 138 -29.44 6.16 -11.77
C GLU A 138 -30.56 7.09 -11.25
N GLY A 139 -30.46 8.40 -11.46
CA GLY A 139 -31.48 9.36 -11.05
C GLY A 139 -31.44 9.74 -9.58
N MET A 140 -30.27 9.67 -8.93
CA MET A 140 -30.06 10.11 -7.55
C MET A 140 -30.94 9.38 -6.52
N PRO A 141 -30.94 8.02 -6.49
CA PRO A 141 -31.80 7.30 -5.60
C PRO A 141 -31.47 7.57 -4.13
N GLU A 142 -32.48 7.58 -3.26
CA GLU A 142 -32.34 7.99 -1.87
C GLU A 142 -31.38 7.13 -1.05
N TYR A 143 -31.23 5.85 -1.38
CA TYR A 143 -30.31 4.96 -0.72
C TYR A 143 -28.84 5.31 -0.98
N GLU A 144 -28.51 6.01 -2.07
CA GLU A 144 -27.17 6.51 -2.40
C GLU A 144 -26.72 7.69 -1.53
N ARG A 145 -27.58 8.27 -0.72
CA ARG A 145 -27.18 9.29 0.27
C ARG A 145 -26.16 8.79 1.30
N TRP A 146 -26.02 7.47 1.41
CA TRP A 146 -24.98 6.85 2.23
C TRP A 146 -23.59 6.90 1.60
N SER A 147 -23.49 7.14 0.30
CA SER A 147 -22.29 7.61 -0.42
C SER A 147 -22.12 9.10 -0.18
N PHE A 148 -21.67 9.46 1.02
CA PHE A 148 -21.69 10.85 1.50
C PHE A 148 -20.71 11.79 0.80
N ILE A 149 -19.78 11.26 -0.03
CA ILE A 149 -18.93 12.00 -0.97
C ILE A 149 -19.47 11.88 -2.39
N GLY A 150 -19.74 10.66 -2.85
CA GLY A 150 -20.23 10.41 -4.21
C GLY A 150 -21.56 11.07 -4.49
N TYR A 151 -22.50 11.02 -3.54
CA TYR A 151 -23.83 11.63 -3.72
C TYR A 151 -23.79 13.17 -3.87
N PRO A 152 -23.13 13.95 -2.99
CA PRO A 152 -22.96 15.39 -3.22
C PRO A 152 -22.24 15.74 -4.52
N LEU A 153 -21.22 14.96 -4.90
CA LEU A 153 -20.56 15.17 -6.19
C LEU A 153 -21.53 14.95 -7.36
N ALA A 154 -22.39 13.94 -7.27
CA ALA A 154 -23.40 13.66 -8.30
C ALA A 154 -24.41 14.81 -8.46
N THR A 155 -24.69 15.60 -7.41
CA THR A 155 -25.58 16.78 -7.53
C THR A 155 -25.00 17.89 -8.41
N LEU A 156 -23.67 17.88 -8.64
CA LEU A 156 -23.00 18.86 -9.51
C LEU A 156 -23.10 18.49 -10.99
N VAL A 157 -23.62 17.31 -11.31
CA VAL A 157 -23.71 16.79 -12.66
C VAL A 157 -25.11 17.07 -13.22
N GLU A 158 -25.15 17.75 -14.36
CA GLU A 158 -26.40 17.97 -15.08
C GLU A 158 -26.90 16.69 -15.75
N ASN A 159 -28.18 16.39 -15.60
CA ASN A 159 -28.79 15.25 -16.27
C ASN A 159 -29.05 15.59 -17.75
N ASN A 160 -28.19 15.06 -18.62
CA ASN A 160 -28.27 15.26 -20.06
C ASN A 160 -27.98 13.97 -20.82
N ALA A 161 -28.20 13.96 -22.12
CA ALA A 161 -28.05 12.80 -22.99
C ALA A 161 -26.61 12.22 -23.01
N SER A 162 -25.59 12.97 -22.61
CA SER A 162 -24.19 12.53 -22.60
C SER A 162 -23.78 11.84 -21.30
N LEU A 163 -24.66 11.77 -20.29
CA LEU A 163 -24.37 11.26 -18.96
C LEU A 163 -23.84 9.82 -18.98
N ALA A 164 -24.46 8.94 -19.77
CA ALA A 164 -24.01 7.55 -19.94
C ALA A 164 -22.60 7.48 -20.54
N GLY A 165 -22.29 8.34 -21.51
CA GLY A 165 -20.95 8.42 -22.10
C GLY A 165 -19.89 8.88 -21.09
N TRP A 166 -20.21 9.86 -20.24
CA TRP A 166 -19.32 10.29 -19.17
C TRP A 166 -19.11 9.21 -18.11
N HIS A 167 -20.15 8.48 -17.71
CA HIS A 167 -19.99 7.35 -16.80
C HIS A 167 -19.07 6.27 -17.40
N GLN A 168 -19.27 5.90 -18.66
CA GLN A 168 -18.42 4.95 -19.35
C GLN A 168 -16.95 5.43 -19.44
N PHE A 169 -16.73 6.70 -19.75
CA PHE A 169 -15.40 7.29 -19.78
C PHE A 169 -14.68 7.15 -18.43
N TRP A 170 -15.32 7.54 -17.32
CA TRP A 170 -14.72 7.49 -16.00
C TRP A 170 -14.51 6.06 -15.53
N TRP A 171 -15.44 5.16 -15.86
CA TRP A 171 -15.28 3.74 -15.57
C TRP A 171 -14.08 3.12 -16.31
N ILE A 172 -13.94 3.36 -17.61
CA ILE A 172 -12.78 2.92 -18.39
C ILE A 172 -11.48 3.51 -17.84
N ALA A 173 -11.47 4.81 -17.52
CA ALA A 173 -10.31 5.47 -16.95
C ALA A 173 -9.90 4.85 -15.60
N HIS A 174 -10.88 4.45 -14.78
CA HIS A 174 -10.63 3.77 -13.52
C HIS A 174 -10.03 2.37 -13.74
N VAL A 175 -10.56 1.59 -14.65
CA VAL A 175 -10.02 0.28 -15.03
C VAL A 175 -8.59 0.40 -15.55
N ILE A 176 -8.31 1.37 -16.44
CA ILE A 176 -6.95 1.62 -16.95
C ILE A 176 -6.00 2.00 -15.81
N SER A 177 -6.44 2.85 -14.88
CA SER A 177 -5.64 3.25 -13.71
C SER A 177 -5.33 2.05 -12.81
N PHE A 178 -6.28 1.14 -12.63
CA PHE A 178 -6.07 -0.09 -11.87
C PHE A 178 -5.13 -1.07 -12.60
N ILE A 179 -5.26 -1.22 -13.91
CA ILE A 179 -4.31 -2.03 -14.71
C ILE A 179 -2.90 -1.44 -14.61
N ALA A 180 -2.76 -0.11 -14.72
CA ALA A 180 -1.48 0.55 -14.53
C ALA A 180 -0.87 0.24 -13.16
N PHE A 181 -1.67 0.27 -12.09
CA PHE A 181 -1.25 -0.15 -10.76
C PHE A 181 -0.73 -1.60 -10.73
N LEU A 182 -1.44 -2.54 -11.35
CA LEU A 182 -1.00 -3.95 -11.42
C LEU A 182 0.33 -4.11 -12.16
N VAL A 183 0.56 -3.33 -13.22
CA VAL A 183 1.81 -3.36 -13.99
C VAL A 183 2.98 -2.79 -13.19
N ILE A 184 2.78 -1.67 -12.48
CA ILE A 184 3.85 -1.05 -11.70
C ILE A 184 4.13 -1.76 -10.37
N LEU A 185 3.22 -2.59 -9.89
CA LEU A 185 3.31 -3.29 -8.59
C LEU A 185 4.59 -4.14 -8.47
N PRO A 186 4.91 -5.06 -9.40
CA PRO A 186 6.13 -5.87 -9.31
C PRO A 186 7.40 -5.12 -9.68
N THR A 187 7.31 -4.07 -10.50
CA THR A 187 8.46 -3.38 -11.09
C THR A 187 8.96 -2.21 -10.25
N THR A 188 8.14 -1.72 -9.33
CA THR A 188 8.45 -0.57 -8.49
C THR A 188 8.59 -0.95 -7.02
N MET A 189 8.83 0.06 -6.19
CA MET A 189 8.85 -0.03 -4.73
C MET A 189 7.54 -0.59 -4.13
N LEU A 190 6.43 -0.62 -4.89
CA LEU A 190 5.16 -1.21 -4.44
C LEU A 190 5.26 -2.70 -4.11
N ARG A 191 6.24 -3.42 -4.67
CA ARG A 191 6.52 -4.82 -4.29
C ARG A 191 6.71 -5.02 -2.78
N HIS A 192 7.06 -3.95 -2.03
CA HIS A 192 7.17 -4.03 -0.58
C HIS A 192 5.85 -4.43 0.11
N MET A 193 4.71 -4.28 -0.54
CA MET A 193 3.42 -4.75 -0.03
C MET A 193 3.45 -6.25 0.26
N PHE A 194 4.20 -7.02 -0.53
CA PHE A 194 4.39 -8.46 -0.37
C PHE A 194 5.74 -8.80 0.28
N THR A 195 6.82 -8.16 -0.17
CA THR A 195 8.17 -8.50 0.29
C THR A 195 8.41 -8.11 1.74
N SER A 196 7.82 -7.01 2.24
CA SER A 196 8.02 -6.62 3.65
C SER A 196 7.33 -7.56 4.65
N PRO A 197 6.05 -7.94 4.50
CA PRO A 197 5.42 -8.94 5.36
C PRO A 197 6.14 -10.30 5.30
N LEU A 198 6.50 -10.75 4.10
CA LEU A 198 7.26 -11.98 3.91
C LEU A 198 8.62 -11.92 4.61
N ASN A 199 9.32 -10.81 4.48
CA ASN A 199 10.60 -10.58 5.11
C ASN A 199 10.51 -10.60 6.64
N MET A 200 9.46 -10.02 7.22
CA MET A 200 9.19 -10.07 8.66
C MET A 200 8.90 -11.50 9.13
N TYR A 201 8.10 -12.25 8.37
CA TYR A 201 7.79 -13.63 8.67
C TYR A 201 9.05 -14.52 8.64
N LEU A 202 9.95 -14.31 7.68
CA LEU A 202 11.17 -15.09 7.46
C LEU A 202 12.37 -14.59 8.27
N LYS A 203 12.20 -13.61 9.15
CA LYS A 203 13.27 -13.08 10.00
C LYS A 203 13.93 -14.16 10.84
N ASP A 204 15.27 -14.09 10.95
CA ASP A 204 16.03 -14.90 11.89
C ASP A 204 15.86 -14.38 13.32
N ARG A 205 15.33 -15.21 14.19
CA ARG A 205 15.02 -14.86 15.59
C ARG A 205 15.99 -15.48 16.59
N ASP A 206 16.77 -16.41 16.13
CA ASP A 206 17.71 -17.15 16.98
C ASP A 206 19.08 -16.46 17.00
N ARG A 207 19.33 -15.59 16.02
CA ARG A 207 20.55 -14.79 15.95
C ARG A 207 20.40 -13.53 16.82
N PRO A 208 21.35 -13.27 17.75
CA PRO A 208 21.37 -12.02 18.52
C PRO A 208 21.43 -10.79 17.60
N LYS A 209 20.83 -9.68 18.04
CA LYS A 209 20.92 -8.42 17.31
C LYS A 209 22.38 -7.96 17.26
N GLY A 210 22.85 -7.60 16.07
CA GLY A 210 24.24 -7.15 15.88
C GLY A 210 25.27 -8.28 15.80
N ALA A 211 24.89 -9.54 15.95
CA ALA A 211 25.83 -10.64 15.79
C ALA A 211 26.34 -10.72 14.34
N MET A 212 27.64 -10.64 14.19
CA MET A 212 28.36 -10.88 12.94
C MET A 212 28.68 -12.36 12.81
N LYS A 213 28.91 -12.84 11.60
CA LYS A 213 29.49 -14.19 11.42
C LYS A 213 30.88 -14.17 12.04
N PRO A 214 31.32 -15.30 12.68
CA PRO A 214 32.69 -15.41 13.12
C PRO A 214 33.63 -15.14 11.95
N MET A 215 34.67 -14.36 12.19
CA MET A 215 35.74 -14.17 11.20
C MET A 215 36.54 -15.48 11.12
N PRO A 216 36.92 -15.96 9.93
CA PRO A 216 37.79 -17.09 9.81
C PRO A 216 39.12 -16.81 10.52
N ASN A 217 39.73 -17.84 11.07
CA ASN A 217 41.03 -17.68 11.74
C ASN A 217 42.14 -17.48 10.69
N LEU A 218 42.53 -16.24 10.50
CA LEU A 218 43.55 -15.85 9.52
C LEU A 218 44.97 -16.29 9.92
N VAL A 219 45.16 -16.67 11.17
CA VAL A 219 46.48 -17.00 11.71
C VAL A 219 46.82 -18.51 11.57
N GLU A 220 45.81 -19.36 11.57
CA GLU A 220 45.98 -20.83 11.53
C GLU A 220 45.80 -21.43 10.13
N GLY A 221 45.84 -20.64 9.08
CA GLY A 221 46.00 -21.17 7.71
C GLY A 221 44.76 -21.79 7.08
N ASP A 222 43.54 -21.48 7.52
CA ASP A 222 42.29 -21.79 6.80
C ASP A 222 42.15 -20.88 5.57
N THR A 223 43.24 -20.79 4.79
CA THR A 223 43.46 -19.83 3.71
C THR A 223 42.97 -20.31 2.33
N GLU A 224 42.05 -21.26 2.27
CA GLU A 224 41.36 -21.57 1.02
C GLU A 224 40.30 -20.52 0.64
N LEU A 225 40.09 -19.49 1.46
CA LEU A 225 39.16 -18.42 1.14
C LEU A 225 39.84 -17.37 0.26
N GLU A 226 39.60 -17.44 -1.03
CA GLU A 226 40.09 -16.46 -2.00
C GLU A 226 39.57 -15.02 -1.72
N THR A 227 38.44 -14.87 -1.02
CA THR A 227 37.82 -13.58 -0.70
C THR A 227 37.20 -13.54 0.69
N PHE A 228 37.32 -12.40 1.38
CA PHE A 228 36.66 -12.13 2.65
C PHE A 228 35.48 -11.19 2.46
N GLY A 229 34.31 -11.57 2.98
CA GLY A 229 33.10 -10.76 2.90
C GLY A 229 32.25 -11.11 1.69
N ALA A 230 31.65 -10.10 1.08
CA ALA A 230 30.82 -10.22 -0.11
C ALA A 230 31.38 -9.30 -1.21
N SER A 231 31.86 -9.86 -2.29
CA SER A 231 32.41 -9.15 -3.46
C SER A 231 31.43 -9.13 -4.62
N VAL A 232 30.64 -10.18 -4.76
CA VAL A 232 29.64 -10.35 -5.81
C VAL A 232 28.25 -10.64 -5.19
N ILE A 233 27.22 -10.58 -6.00
CA ILE A 233 25.82 -10.77 -5.55
C ILE A 233 25.58 -12.19 -5.03
N GLU A 234 26.29 -13.16 -5.56
CA GLU A 234 26.23 -14.57 -5.22
C GLU A 234 26.73 -14.89 -3.80
N ASP A 235 27.55 -14.00 -3.24
CA ASP A 235 28.04 -14.11 -1.86
C ASP A 235 26.94 -13.84 -0.82
N PHE A 236 25.84 -13.20 -1.24
CA PHE A 236 24.71 -12.93 -0.37
C PHE A 236 23.76 -14.12 -0.31
N THR A 237 23.26 -14.40 0.86
CA THR A 237 22.17 -15.36 1.01
C THR A 237 20.89 -14.79 0.44
N TRP A 238 20.00 -15.67 -0.07
CA TRP A 238 18.67 -15.25 -0.55
C TRP A 238 17.91 -14.38 0.47
N LYS A 239 18.12 -14.60 1.77
CA LYS A 239 17.49 -13.79 2.82
C LYS A 239 18.06 -12.37 2.89
N GLN A 240 19.35 -12.19 2.69
CA GLN A 240 19.98 -10.87 2.61
C GLN A 240 19.50 -10.11 1.38
N LEU A 241 19.34 -10.79 0.25
CA LEU A 241 18.77 -10.18 -0.96
C LEU A 241 17.32 -9.78 -0.74
N LEU A 242 16.50 -10.62 -0.09
CA LEU A 242 15.13 -10.26 0.29
C LEU A 242 15.10 -9.07 1.26
N ASP A 243 16.06 -8.90 2.16
CA ASP A 243 16.17 -7.75 3.06
C ASP A 243 16.38 -6.45 2.26
N THR A 244 17.12 -6.50 1.15
CA THR A 244 17.31 -5.33 0.26
C THR A 244 16.08 -5.04 -0.56
N ASP A 245 15.39 -6.06 -1.08
CA ASP A 245 14.15 -5.92 -1.86
C ASP A 245 12.97 -5.39 -1.03
N ALA A 246 12.91 -5.76 0.24
CA ALA A 246 11.91 -5.26 1.17
C ALA A 246 12.20 -3.81 1.66
N CYS A 247 13.34 -3.24 1.29
CA CYS A 247 13.75 -1.92 1.73
C CYS A 247 13.10 -0.81 0.89
N THR A 248 12.28 0.03 1.53
CA THR A 248 11.61 1.18 0.89
C THR A 248 12.43 2.47 0.93
N MET A 249 13.70 2.42 1.32
CA MET A 249 14.60 3.57 1.46
C MET A 249 13.98 4.74 2.25
N CYS A 250 13.26 4.42 3.32
CA CYS A 250 12.51 5.40 4.12
C CYS A 250 13.40 6.34 4.97
N GLY A 251 14.72 6.19 4.94
CA GLY A 251 15.67 7.04 5.69
C GLY A 251 15.80 6.72 7.18
N ARG A 252 15.01 5.80 7.74
CA ARG A 252 15.02 5.48 9.18
C ARG A 252 16.37 4.96 9.67
N ARG A 253 17.03 4.11 8.87
CA ARG A 253 18.34 3.58 9.25
C ARG A 253 19.38 4.69 9.31
N THR A 254 19.29 5.62 8.37
CA THR A 254 20.18 6.79 8.31
C THR A 254 19.97 7.71 9.52
N SER A 255 18.72 7.97 9.90
CA SER A 255 18.40 8.88 11.02
C SER A 255 18.85 8.39 12.41
N VAL A 256 19.11 7.08 12.56
CA VAL A 256 19.61 6.49 13.83
C VAL A 256 21.07 6.03 13.72
N CYS A 257 21.70 6.28 12.59
CA CYS A 257 23.12 5.96 12.39
C CYS A 257 23.99 6.97 13.15
N PRO A 258 24.88 6.51 14.02
CA PRO A 258 25.79 7.42 14.77
C PRO A 258 26.78 8.16 13.87
N ALA A 259 26.97 7.71 12.64
CA ALA A 259 27.82 8.35 11.63
C ALA A 259 27.07 9.31 10.70
N HIS A 260 25.84 9.68 11.01
CA HIS A 260 25.01 10.58 10.19
C HIS A 260 25.19 12.02 10.59
#